data_a8ee3f885c85a96f6e9c228ff0ebc346
#
_entry.id   a8ee3f885c85a96f6e9c228ff0ebc346
#
_cell.length_a   1.000
_cell.length_b   1.000
_cell.length_c   1.000
_cell.angle_alpha   90.00
_cell.angle_beta   90.00
_cell.angle_gamma   90.00
#
_symmetry.space_group_name_H-M   'P 1'
#
loop_
_entity.id
_entity.type
_entity.pdbx_description
1 polymer ?
#
loop_
_entity_poly.entity_id
_entity_poly.type
_entity_poly.pdbx_seq_one_letter_code
_entity_poly.pdbx_strand_id
1 'polypeptide(L)'
;MALSLSAEQKNLKNIFMNDDRYIVPPYQRPYSWTQEQCSQLYEDITNAFEEGDSYFLGNIVLASKVDNEQQEIVDGQQRLITLWLFVKALSALLPTLSKIRRMLWVDSWEEAEENKCKIISEVIESNNQEDLNRILQYTEEDYSVELSQLHKIKEFRYKDERGTLATNAVVIYGMFKEYFSRIEDSKKKDFWEYFSTQVFLLPIILSDVDMDKARARALTIFETINNRGMDLQDADIFKARLYEMSLRVNEATSFIEKWQEITTECDDLNINVDDLFRYYYQIIRGRERIITAEKGLRDFFQNDKFSPFFTGNYQNIMDSLHEILEVLKLVLNLRNTDVEIAKWLQVLYAYTNQYPQYAFIVYLFFNKDADEKKHIEFIKKIIRYCYGKGST
;
A
#
# COMPACT_ATOMS: atom_id res chain seq x y z
N MET A 1 -14.59 16.72 22.93
CA MET A 1 -14.55 15.42 23.63
C MET A 1 -13.12 14.92 23.67
N ALA A 2 -12.76 14.17 24.73
CA ALA A 2 -11.43 13.60 24.84
C ALA A 2 -11.20 12.56 23.74
N LEU A 3 -9.96 12.43 23.27
CA LEU A 3 -9.49 11.37 22.37
C LEU A 3 -9.88 10.01 22.96
N SER A 4 -10.66 9.22 22.25
CA SER A 4 -10.88 7.83 22.61
C SER A 4 -9.84 6.98 21.85
N LEU A 5 -8.88 6.44 22.58
CA LEU A 5 -7.89 5.49 22.10
C LEU A 5 -8.09 4.20 22.89
N SER A 6 -8.32 3.11 22.20
CA SER A 6 -8.37 1.76 22.77
C SER A 6 -7.25 0.91 22.14
N ALA A 7 -6.48 0.24 22.96
CA ALA A 7 -5.47 -0.71 22.53
C ALA A 7 -5.51 -1.93 23.47
N GLU A 8 -6.02 -3.03 22.97
CA GLU A 8 -6.17 -4.28 23.71
C GLU A 8 -5.81 -5.46 22.81
N GLN A 9 -5.01 -6.37 23.34
CA GLN A 9 -4.68 -7.60 22.61
C GLN A 9 -5.92 -8.45 22.39
N LYS A 10 -6.21 -8.80 21.14
CA LYS A 10 -7.37 -9.61 20.75
C LYS A 10 -6.92 -10.81 19.93
N ASN A 11 -7.51 -11.97 20.20
CA ASN A 11 -7.37 -13.12 19.33
C ASN A 11 -8.23 -13.00 18.06
N LEU A 12 -7.99 -13.84 17.07
CA LEU A 12 -8.70 -13.78 15.79
C LEU A 12 -10.22 -13.94 15.94
N LYS A 13 -10.65 -14.77 16.88
CA LYS A 13 -12.07 -14.92 17.18
C LYS A 13 -12.70 -13.60 17.61
N ASN A 14 -12.04 -12.84 18.50
CA ASN A 14 -12.55 -11.56 18.98
C ASN A 14 -12.45 -10.45 17.92
N ILE A 15 -11.55 -10.58 16.94
CA ILE A 15 -11.44 -9.66 15.81
C ILE A 15 -12.52 -9.92 14.78
N PHE A 16 -12.72 -11.17 14.37
CA PHE A 16 -13.61 -11.49 13.24
C PHE A 16 -15.03 -11.92 13.63
N MET A 17 -15.30 -12.32 14.88
CA MET A 17 -16.67 -12.71 15.31
C MET A 17 -17.51 -11.55 15.89
N ASN A 18 -16.95 -10.35 15.98
CA ASN A 18 -17.72 -9.15 16.31
C ASN A 18 -18.62 -8.73 15.13
N ASP A 19 -19.46 -7.73 15.32
CA ASP A 19 -20.33 -7.19 14.26
C ASP A 19 -19.60 -6.11 13.43
N ASP A 20 -18.35 -5.75 13.79
CA ASP A 20 -17.56 -4.79 13.05
C ASP A 20 -17.24 -5.24 11.63
N ARG A 21 -17.19 -4.30 10.72
CA ARG A 21 -16.76 -4.46 9.33
C ARG A 21 -15.48 -3.69 9.10
N TYR A 22 -14.50 -4.30 8.45
CA TYR A 22 -13.20 -3.70 8.17
C TYR A 22 -13.16 -3.14 6.76
N ILE A 23 -12.89 -1.85 6.64
CA ILE A 23 -12.84 -1.14 5.36
C ILE A 23 -11.39 -0.85 5.02
N VAL A 24 -10.92 -1.32 3.88
CA VAL A 24 -9.67 -0.86 3.27
C VAL A 24 -10.00 0.39 2.46
N PRO A 25 -9.61 1.59 2.93
CA PRO A 25 -10.04 2.83 2.31
C PRO A 25 -9.35 3.07 0.95
N PRO A 26 -9.90 3.97 0.11
CA PRO A 26 -9.43 4.21 -1.25
C PRO A 26 -7.97 4.66 -1.35
N TYR A 27 -7.44 5.30 -0.32
CA TYR A 27 -6.06 5.78 -0.29
C TYR A 27 -5.02 4.70 0.06
N GLN A 28 -5.47 3.50 0.45
CA GLN A 28 -4.55 2.39 0.70
C GLN A 28 -4.06 1.78 -0.63
N ARG A 29 -2.92 1.10 -0.58
CA ARG A 29 -2.43 0.33 -1.73
C ARG A 29 -3.24 -0.95 -1.91
N PRO A 30 -3.29 -1.52 -3.12
CA PRO A 30 -3.85 -2.84 -3.34
C PRO A 30 -3.19 -3.91 -2.48
N TYR A 31 -3.89 -5.05 -2.30
CA TYR A 31 -3.28 -6.22 -1.67
C TYR A 31 -2.08 -6.70 -2.49
N SER A 32 -0.91 -6.77 -1.86
CA SER A 32 0.38 -6.99 -2.55
C SER A 32 1.30 -8.01 -1.88
N TRP A 33 0.87 -8.66 -0.78
CA TRP A 33 1.68 -9.73 -0.21
C TRP A 33 1.94 -10.83 -1.24
N THR A 34 3.21 -11.25 -1.31
CA THR A 34 3.64 -12.35 -2.19
C THR A 34 3.30 -13.69 -1.56
N GLN A 35 3.40 -14.76 -2.37
CA GLN A 35 3.25 -16.13 -1.88
C GLN A 35 4.26 -16.43 -0.76
N GLU A 36 5.47 -15.89 -0.83
CA GLU A 36 6.51 -16.06 0.19
C GLU A 36 6.08 -15.50 1.55
N GLN A 37 5.52 -14.27 1.57
CA GLN A 37 5.02 -13.66 2.80
C GLN A 37 3.84 -14.44 3.40
N CYS A 38 2.95 -14.94 2.55
CA CYS A 38 1.84 -15.81 3.00
C CYS A 38 2.35 -17.14 3.56
N SER A 39 3.36 -17.76 2.91
CA SER A 39 3.98 -19.00 3.36
C SER A 39 4.69 -18.81 4.69
N GLN A 40 5.42 -17.72 4.86
CA GLN A 40 6.09 -17.40 6.12
C GLN A 40 5.08 -17.29 7.27
N LEU A 41 3.98 -16.52 7.08
CA LEU A 41 2.95 -16.42 8.11
C LEU A 41 2.30 -17.78 8.43
N TYR A 42 2.07 -18.60 7.40
CA TYR A 42 1.53 -19.94 7.57
C TYR A 42 2.50 -20.82 8.39
N GLU A 43 3.79 -20.83 8.08
CA GLU A 43 4.82 -21.57 8.79
C GLU A 43 4.95 -21.12 10.24
N ASP A 44 4.97 -19.82 10.48
CA ASP A 44 5.03 -19.26 11.83
C ASP A 44 3.86 -19.74 12.70
N ILE A 45 2.64 -19.72 12.17
CA ILE A 45 1.44 -20.13 12.90
C ILE A 45 1.39 -21.65 13.12
N THR A 46 1.78 -22.45 12.11
CA THR A 46 1.79 -23.91 12.24
C THR A 46 2.87 -24.39 13.19
N ASN A 47 4.07 -23.80 13.15
CA ASN A 47 5.15 -24.11 14.07
C ASN A 47 4.76 -23.76 15.52
N ALA A 48 4.19 -22.58 15.75
CA ALA A 48 3.73 -22.18 17.07
C ALA A 48 2.62 -23.12 17.62
N PHE A 49 1.74 -23.62 16.74
CA PHE A 49 0.76 -24.64 17.13
C PHE A 49 1.44 -25.96 17.55
N GLU A 50 2.44 -26.42 16.81
CA GLU A 50 3.16 -27.66 17.09
C GLU A 50 4.00 -27.55 18.38
N GLU A 51 4.54 -26.37 18.66
CA GLU A 51 5.30 -26.06 19.88
C GLU A 51 4.38 -25.82 21.10
N GLY A 52 3.08 -25.57 20.88
CA GLY A 52 2.10 -25.27 21.92
C GLY A 52 2.18 -23.83 22.43
N ASP A 53 2.81 -22.94 21.68
CA ASP A 53 2.97 -21.54 22.00
C ASP A 53 1.87 -20.67 21.36
N SER A 54 1.58 -19.50 21.96
CA SER A 54 0.72 -18.52 21.33
C SER A 54 1.51 -17.69 20.29
N TYR A 55 0.83 -17.20 19.24
CA TYR A 55 1.45 -16.40 18.20
C TYR A 55 0.93 -14.96 18.20
N PHE A 56 1.84 -13.99 18.26
CA PHE A 56 1.51 -12.57 18.19
C PHE A 56 1.96 -11.99 16.84
N LEU A 57 0.99 -11.61 16.00
CA LEU A 57 1.26 -11.12 14.64
C LEU A 57 1.63 -9.61 14.58
N GLY A 58 1.36 -8.87 15.63
CA GLY A 58 1.67 -7.42 15.67
C GLY A 58 0.44 -6.53 15.77
N ASN A 59 0.64 -5.25 15.47
CA ASN A 59 -0.38 -4.23 15.62
C ASN A 59 -1.22 -4.09 14.34
N ILE A 60 -2.48 -3.67 14.49
CA ILE A 60 -3.27 -3.06 13.42
C ILE A 60 -3.78 -1.71 13.91
N VAL A 61 -3.83 -0.70 13.04
CA VAL A 61 -4.32 0.63 13.39
C VAL A 61 -5.63 0.86 12.65
N LEU A 62 -6.66 1.21 13.41
CA LEU A 62 -8.02 1.34 12.94
C LEU A 62 -8.56 2.74 13.29
N ALA A 63 -9.30 3.33 12.37
CA ALA A 63 -10.09 4.53 12.60
C ALA A 63 -11.58 4.17 12.55
N SER A 64 -12.36 4.68 13.50
CA SER A 64 -13.81 4.46 13.51
C SER A 64 -14.57 5.70 13.93
N LYS A 65 -15.80 5.80 13.46
CA LYS A 65 -16.75 6.76 14.02
C LYS A 65 -17.35 6.18 15.30
N VAL A 66 -17.54 7.03 16.32
CA VAL A 66 -18.24 6.59 17.53
C VAL A 66 -19.61 6.03 17.16
N ASP A 67 -19.98 4.90 17.74
CA ASP A 67 -21.24 4.19 17.52
C ASP A 67 -21.43 3.65 16.06
N ASN A 68 -20.35 3.44 15.32
CA ASN A 68 -20.38 2.80 14.01
C ASN A 68 -19.65 1.46 14.07
N GLU A 69 -20.24 0.44 13.44
CA GLU A 69 -19.66 -0.90 13.27
C GLU A 69 -18.61 -0.98 12.14
N GLN A 70 -18.35 0.13 11.44
CA GLN A 70 -17.35 0.20 10.40
C GLN A 70 -16.03 0.74 10.96
N GLN A 71 -14.94 0.03 10.65
CA GLN A 71 -13.57 0.38 11.06
C GLN A 71 -12.69 0.48 9.82
N GLU A 72 -12.18 1.67 9.53
CA GLU A 72 -11.20 1.85 8.47
C GLU A 72 -9.83 1.33 8.91
N ILE A 73 -9.20 0.53 8.05
CA ILE A 73 -7.86 0.01 8.28
C ILE A 73 -6.85 1.08 7.84
N VAL A 74 -6.15 1.67 8.81
CA VAL A 74 -5.07 2.63 8.55
C VAL A 74 -3.73 1.92 8.41
N ASP A 75 -3.52 0.85 9.21
CA ASP A 75 -2.36 -0.04 9.08
C ASP A 75 -2.74 -1.49 9.35
N GLY A 76 -2.00 -2.41 8.73
CA GLY A 76 -2.16 -3.85 8.91
C GLY A 76 -3.13 -4.50 7.93
N GLN A 77 -3.53 -3.83 6.85
CA GLN A 77 -4.45 -4.37 5.84
C GLN A 77 -3.96 -5.70 5.25
N GLN A 78 -2.69 -5.80 4.86
CA GLN A 78 -2.13 -7.01 4.25
C GLN A 78 -2.25 -8.20 5.20
N ARG A 79 -1.91 -8.01 6.48
CA ARG A 79 -2.03 -9.01 7.54
C ARG A 79 -3.48 -9.43 7.76
N LEU A 80 -4.38 -8.46 7.88
CA LEU A 80 -5.80 -8.72 8.16
C LEU A 80 -6.47 -9.47 7.01
N ILE A 81 -6.21 -9.06 5.76
CA ILE A 81 -6.72 -9.74 4.55
C ILE A 81 -6.15 -11.18 4.50
N THR A 82 -4.86 -11.39 4.73
CA THR A 82 -4.25 -12.72 4.68
C THR A 82 -4.82 -13.64 5.77
N LEU A 83 -5.05 -13.13 6.98
CA LEU A 83 -5.72 -13.90 8.03
C LEU A 83 -7.16 -14.25 7.66
N TRP A 84 -7.88 -13.35 7.01
CA TRP A 84 -9.21 -13.64 6.48
C TRP A 84 -9.18 -14.73 5.40
N LEU A 85 -8.17 -14.71 4.51
CA LEU A 85 -7.94 -15.79 3.53
C LEU A 85 -7.64 -17.12 4.23
N PHE A 86 -6.90 -17.11 5.34
CA PHE A 86 -6.66 -18.32 6.15
C PHE A 86 -7.97 -18.86 6.74
N VAL A 87 -8.79 -17.98 7.34
CA VAL A 87 -10.14 -18.36 7.84
C VAL A 87 -10.97 -18.96 6.71
N LYS A 88 -10.94 -18.36 5.52
CA LYS A 88 -11.71 -18.82 4.36
C LYS A 88 -11.25 -20.20 3.87
N ALA A 89 -9.95 -20.41 3.74
CA ALA A 89 -9.39 -21.70 3.37
C ALA A 89 -9.77 -22.80 4.39
N LEU A 90 -9.61 -22.48 5.69
CA LEU A 90 -10.00 -23.40 6.77
C LEU A 90 -11.51 -23.69 6.79
N SER A 91 -12.35 -22.71 6.43
CA SER A 91 -13.80 -22.92 6.33
C SER A 91 -14.20 -23.91 5.23
N ALA A 92 -13.44 -23.96 4.14
CA ALA A 92 -13.65 -24.92 3.06
C ALA A 92 -13.18 -26.33 3.47
N LEU A 93 -12.08 -26.45 4.20
CA LEU A 93 -11.51 -27.72 4.67
C LEU A 93 -12.21 -28.29 5.91
N LEU A 94 -12.95 -27.47 6.66
CA LEU A 94 -13.63 -27.85 7.90
C LEU A 94 -15.12 -27.47 7.85
N PRO A 95 -15.90 -27.98 6.88
CA PRO A 95 -17.29 -27.54 6.63
C PRO A 95 -18.24 -27.84 7.80
N THR A 96 -17.87 -28.74 8.70
CA THR A 96 -18.69 -29.07 9.88
C THR A 96 -18.62 -28.00 10.98
N LEU A 97 -17.71 -27.05 10.91
CA LEU A 97 -17.53 -25.98 11.88
C LEU A 97 -18.34 -24.72 11.48
N SER A 98 -19.65 -24.77 11.69
CA SER A 98 -20.59 -23.70 11.30
C SER A 98 -20.22 -22.31 11.83
N LYS A 99 -19.50 -22.20 12.96
CA LYS A 99 -19.09 -20.92 13.57
C LYS A 99 -18.05 -20.16 12.76
N ILE A 100 -17.28 -20.83 11.86
CA ILE A 100 -16.28 -20.19 11.01
C ILE A 100 -16.94 -19.14 10.10
N ARG A 101 -18.15 -19.42 9.62
CA ARG A 101 -18.89 -18.49 8.74
C ARG A 101 -19.02 -17.10 9.34
N ARG A 102 -19.24 -16.97 10.64
CA ARG A 102 -19.35 -15.66 11.33
C ARG A 102 -18.07 -14.82 11.28
N MET A 103 -16.93 -15.44 11.06
CA MET A 103 -15.66 -14.73 10.90
C MET A 103 -15.45 -14.18 9.48
N LEU A 104 -16.23 -14.64 8.52
CA LEU A 104 -16.13 -14.28 7.10
C LEU A 104 -17.21 -13.29 6.67
N TRP A 105 -18.38 -13.35 7.29
CA TRP A 105 -19.58 -12.64 6.92
C TRP A 105 -20.06 -11.72 8.03
N VAL A 106 -20.75 -10.64 7.62
CA VAL A 106 -21.57 -9.83 8.53
C VAL A 106 -23.03 -10.19 8.28
N ASP A 107 -23.76 -10.58 9.32
CA ASP A 107 -25.18 -10.92 9.24
C ASP A 107 -26.01 -9.61 9.24
N SER A 108 -26.17 -8.99 8.07
CA SER A 108 -27.08 -7.86 7.88
C SER A 108 -28.31 -8.31 7.09
N TRP A 109 -29.52 -7.94 7.58
CA TRP A 109 -30.79 -8.26 6.93
C TRP A 109 -31.08 -7.36 5.72
N GLU A 110 -30.41 -6.22 5.63
CA GLU A 110 -30.68 -5.15 4.66
C GLU A 110 -29.75 -5.15 3.45
N GLU A 111 -28.69 -5.96 3.46
CA GLU A 111 -27.69 -5.93 2.40
C GLU A 111 -27.79 -7.12 1.44
N ALA A 112 -27.48 -6.86 0.17
CA ALA A 112 -27.32 -7.89 -0.84
C ALA A 112 -26.21 -8.88 -0.44
N GLU A 113 -26.29 -10.14 -0.88
CA GLU A 113 -25.29 -11.17 -0.51
C GLU A 113 -23.86 -10.80 -0.88
N GLU A 114 -23.69 -9.99 -1.93
CA GLU A 114 -22.40 -9.50 -2.41
C GLU A 114 -21.69 -8.55 -1.42
N ASN A 115 -22.45 -7.91 -0.53
CA ASN A 115 -21.89 -6.93 0.43
C ASN A 115 -21.73 -7.47 1.85
N LYS A 116 -21.85 -8.78 2.04
CA LYS A 116 -21.75 -9.40 3.37
C LYS A 116 -20.33 -9.74 3.80
N CYS A 117 -19.31 -9.46 2.99
CA CYS A 117 -17.93 -9.74 3.35
C CYS A 117 -17.50 -8.94 4.59
N LYS A 118 -16.79 -9.60 5.49
CA LYS A 118 -16.22 -8.98 6.71
C LYS A 118 -15.20 -7.90 6.40
N ILE A 119 -14.48 -8.03 5.29
CA ILE A 119 -13.52 -7.05 4.79
C ILE A 119 -14.07 -6.49 3.47
N ILE A 120 -14.11 -5.17 3.38
CA ILE A 120 -14.48 -4.44 2.17
C ILE A 120 -13.24 -3.67 1.69
N SER A 121 -12.93 -3.77 0.40
CA SER A 121 -11.89 -2.98 -0.23
C SER A 121 -12.51 -1.89 -1.09
N GLU A 122 -12.25 -0.65 -0.75
CA GLU A 122 -12.60 0.53 -1.55
C GLU A 122 -11.44 1.00 -2.43
N VAL A 123 -10.36 0.21 -2.49
CA VAL A 123 -9.18 0.54 -3.31
C VAL A 123 -9.53 0.41 -4.79
N ILE A 124 -9.54 1.53 -5.48
CA ILE A 124 -10.05 1.63 -6.87
C ILE A 124 -9.04 1.06 -7.89
N GLU A 125 -7.76 1.08 -7.58
CA GLU A 125 -6.68 0.60 -8.46
C GLU A 125 -6.61 -0.93 -8.58
N SER A 126 -7.63 -1.65 -8.09
CA SER A 126 -7.57 -3.10 -8.02
C SER A 126 -8.96 -3.75 -8.04
N ASN A 127 -9.01 -4.98 -8.51
CA ASN A 127 -10.20 -5.84 -8.43
C ASN A 127 -10.34 -6.53 -7.06
N ASN A 128 -9.69 -6.01 -6.01
CA ASN A 128 -9.65 -6.67 -4.71
C ASN A 128 -11.04 -6.93 -4.13
N GLN A 129 -11.99 -6.00 -4.31
CA GLN A 129 -13.36 -6.21 -3.82
C GLN A 129 -14.08 -7.35 -4.58
N GLU A 130 -13.92 -7.40 -5.89
CA GLU A 130 -14.49 -8.48 -6.71
C GLU A 130 -13.87 -9.84 -6.34
N ASP A 131 -12.54 -9.85 -6.14
CA ASP A 131 -11.83 -11.05 -5.70
C ASP A 131 -12.27 -11.50 -4.31
N LEU A 132 -12.42 -10.58 -3.34
CA LEU A 132 -12.93 -10.90 -2.00
C LEU A 132 -14.35 -11.52 -2.08
N ASN A 133 -15.24 -10.92 -2.86
CA ASN A 133 -16.60 -11.41 -3.05
C ASN A 133 -16.61 -12.80 -3.71
N ARG A 134 -15.79 -13.00 -4.73
CA ARG A 134 -15.65 -14.30 -5.42
C ARG A 134 -15.09 -15.37 -4.49
N ILE A 135 -13.98 -15.07 -3.79
CA ILE A 135 -13.33 -15.99 -2.85
C ILE A 135 -14.29 -16.36 -1.70
N LEU A 136 -15.10 -15.41 -1.24
CA LEU A 136 -16.08 -15.65 -0.18
C LEU A 136 -17.05 -16.79 -0.52
N GLN A 137 -17.40 -16.95 -1.82
CA GLN A 137 -18.29 -18.00 -2.31
C GLN A 137 -17.59 -19.34 -2.58
N TYR A 138 -16.23 -19.39 -2.59
CA TYR A 138 -15.52 -20.62 -2.92
C TYR A 138 -15.89 -21.76 -1.99
N THR A 139 -16.22 -22.90 -2.59
CA THR A 139 -16.33 -24.21 -1.94
C THR A 139 -14.98 -24.94 -1.94
N GLU A 140 -14.92 -26.12 -1.30
CA GLU A 140 -13.75 -26.98 -1.42
C GLU A 140 -13.51 -27.44 -2.87
N GLU A 141 -14.58 -27.66 -3.65
CA GLU A 141 -14.48 -28.03 -5.06
C GLU A 141 -13.90 -26.91 -5.90
N ASP A 142 -14.38 -25.67 -5.71
CA ASP A 142 -13.85 -24.48 -6.41
C ASP A 142 -12.36 -24.29 -6.14
N TYR A 143 -11.94 -24.36 -4.88
CA TYR A 143 -10.51 -24.30 -4.53
C TYR A 143 -9.69 -25.44 -5.15
N SER A 144 -10.25 -26.63 -5.23
CA SER A 144 -9.54 -27.80 -5.82
C SER A 144 -9.36 -27.64 -7.33
N VAL A 145 -10.34 -27.07 -8.03
CA VAL A 145 -10.26 -26.72 -9.45
C VAL A 145 -9.20 -25.66 -9.67
N GLU A 146 -9.26 -24.55 -8.93
CA GLU A 146 -8.32 -23.44 -9.03
C GLU A 146 -6.87 -23.86 -8.70
N LEU A 147 -6.69 -24.72 -7.69
CA LEU A 147 -5.38 -25.26 -7.33
C LEU A 147 -4.79 -26.14 -8.45
N SER A 148 -5.64 -26.95 -9.10
CA SER A 148 -5.23 -27.78 -10.24
C SER A 148 -4.82 -26.91 -11.43
N GLN A 149 -5.52 -25.80 -11.68
CA GLN A 149 -5.14 -24.83 -12.71
C GLN A 149 -3.81 -24.14 -12.37
N LEU A 150 -3.60 -23.73 -11.12
CA LEU A 150 -2.38 -23.12 -10.68
C LEU A 150 -1.16 -24.04 -10.86
N HIS A 151 -1.32 -25.33 -10.58
CA HIS A 151 -0.26 -26.32 -10.82
C HIS A 151 0.08 -26.42 -12.32
N LYS A 152 -0.91 -26.45 -13.21
CA LYS A 152 -0.69 -26.45 -14.66
C LYS A 152 0.03 -25.19 -15.14
N ILE A 153 -0.39 -24.01 -14.64
CA ILE A 153 0.26 -22.74 -14.96
C ILE A 153 1.75 -22.78 -14.60
N LYS A 154 2.09 -23.27 -13.41
CA LYS A 154 3.48 -23.41 -12.95
C LYS A 154 4.26 -24.46 -13.76
N GLU A 155 3.65 -25.62 -14.03
CA GLU A 155 4.27 -26.71 -14.81
C GLU A 155 4.61 -26.28 -16.23
N PHE A 156 3.67 -25.63 -16.92
CA PHE A 156 3.85 -25.21 -18.32
C PHE A 156 4.38 -23.77 -18.45
N ARG A 157 4.70 -23.07 -17.35
CA ARG A 157 5.17 -21.68 -17.31
C ARG A 157 4.25 -20.68 -18.01
N TYR A 158 2.95 -20.93 -17.94
CA TYR A 158 1.97 -19.97 -18.43
C TYR A 158 1.93 -18.72 -17.52
N LYS A 159 1.49 -17.59 -18.08
CA LYS A 159 1.23 -16.38 -17.29
C LYS A 159 -0.01 -16.63 -16.43
N ASP A 160 0.11 -16.41 -15.12
CA ASP A 160 -1.05 -16.37 -14.22
C ASP A 160 -1.74 -15.01 -14.38
N GLU A 161 -2.96 -15.02 -14.89
CA GLU A 161 -3.76 -13.80 -15.11
C GLU A 161 -4.57 -13.40 -13.89
N ARG A 162 -4.56 -14.23 -12.83
CA ARG A 162 -5.23 -13.92 -11.59
C ARG A 162 -4.49 -12.81 -10.84
N GLY A 163 -5.23 -11.95 -10.15
CA GLY A 163 -4.66 -10.97 -9.23
C GLY A 163 -3.95 -11.65 -8.04
N THR A 164 -3.03 -10.94 -7.42
CA THR A 164 -2.22 -11.44 -6.29
C THR A 164 -3.08 -12.00 -5.17
N LEU A 165 -4.21 -11.34 -4.83
CA LEU A 165 -5.13 -11.77 -3.79
C LEU A 165 -5.76 -13.12 -4.12
N ALA A 166 -6.27 -13.29 -5.34
CA ALA A 166 -6.91 -14.53 -5.78
C ALA A 166 -5.90 -15.69 -5.85
N THR A 167 -4.68 -15.43 -6.35
CA THR A 167 -3.61 -16.44 -6.37
C THR A 167 -3.23 -16.87 -4.96
N ASN A 168 -3.06 -15.94 -4.03
CA ASN A 168 -2.72 -16.26 -2.65
C ASN A 168 -3.83 -17.04 -1.94
N ALA A 169 -5.11 -16.76 -2.21
CA ALA A 169 -6.22 -17.54 -1.67
C ALA A 169 -6.10 -19.03 -2.01
N VAL A 170 -5.75 -19.34 -3.27
CA VAL A 170 -5.58 -20.71 -3.76
C VAL A 170 -4.33 -21.38 -3.17
N VAL A 171 -3.22 -20.63 -3.10
CA VAL A 171 -1.97 -21.12 -2.49
C VAL A 171 -2.16 -21.45 -1.01
N ILE A 172 -2.79 -20.56 -0.26
CA ILE A 172 -3.10 -20.74 1.16
C ILE A 172 -3.97 -21.98 1.38
N TYR A 173 -5.01 -22.14 0.58
CA TYR A 173 -5.83 -23.36 0.63
C TYR A 173 -5.00 -24.62 0.37
N GLY A 174 -4.12 -24.60 -0.63
CA GLY A 174 -3.23 -25.72 -0.96
C GLY A 174 -2.32 -26.10 0.21
N MET A 175 -1.72 -25.11 0.89
CA MET A 175 -0.87 -25.32 2.06
C MET A 175 -1.63 -25.99 3.21
N PHE A 176 -2.81 -25.48 3.56
CA PHE A 176 -3.62 -26.10 4.61
C PHE A 176 -4.14 -27.48 4.24
N LYS A 177 -4.53 -27.71 2.98
CA LYS A 177 -4.95 -29.02 2.47
C LYS A 177 -3.83 -30.04 2.61
N GLU A 178 -2.61 -29.68 2.26
CA GLU A 178 -1.43 -30.54 2.40
C GLU A 178 -1.13 -30.82 3.90
N TYR A 179 -1.13 -29.80 4.74
CA TYR A 179 -0.93 -29.97 6.18
C TYR A 179 -1.98 -30.89 6.79
N PHE A 180 -3.24 -30.67 6.49
CA PHE A 180 -4.37 -31.48 7.00
C PHE A 180 -4.38 -32.91 6.48
N SER A 181 -3.73 -33.20 5.36
CA SER A 181 -3.55 -34.57 4.88
C SER A 181 -2.58 -35.41 5.72
N ARG A 182 -1.72 -34.73 6.50
CA ARG A 182 -0.65 -35.36 7.32
C ARG A 182 -1.01 -35.52 8.80
N ILE A 183 -2.12 -34.94 9.25
CA ILE A 183 -2.55 -34.95 10.64
C ILE A 183 -3.91 -35.63 10.81
N GLU A 184 -4.19 -36.13 12.01
CA GLU A 184 -5.46 -36.74 12.37
C GLU A 184 -6.60 -35.73 12.41
N ASP A 185 -7.83 -36.16 12.18
CA ASP A 185 -9.03 -35.31 12.19
C ASP A 185 -9.28 -34.60 13.53
N SER A 186 -8.88 -35.21 14.66
CA SER A 186 -8.90 -34.58 15.96
C SER A 186 -8.03 -33.33 15.99
N LYS A 187 -6.79 -33.44 15.49
CA LYS A 187 -5.82 -32.36 15.45
C LYS A 187 -6.23 -31.22 14.50
N LYS A 188 -7.01 -31.48 13.46
CA LYS A 188 -7.55 -30.41 12.58
C LYS A 188 -8.50 -29.47 13.34
N LYS A 189 -9.31 -30.03 14.28
CA LYS A 189 -10.17 -29.23 15.16
C LYS A 189 -9.36 -28.47 16.21
N ASP A 190 -8.34 -29.11 16.78
CA ASP A 190 -7.43 -28.48 17.74
C ASP A 190 -6.68 -27.33 17.08
N PHE A 191 -6.21 -27.50 15.83
CA PHE A 191 -5.58 -26.43 15.06
C PHE A 191 -6.54 -25.26 14.84
N TRP A 192 -7.79 -25.52 14.49
CA TRP A 192 -8.78 -24.44 14.34
C TRP A 192 -9.01 -23.69 15.66
N GLU A 193 -9.16 -24.41 16.78
CA GLU A 193 -9.33 -23.77 18.08
C GLU A 193 -8.11 -22.93 18.44
N TYR A 194 -6.92 -23.47 18.27
CA TYR A 194 -5.67 -22.75 18.42
C TYR A 194 -5.64 -21.49 17.53
N PHE A 195 -5.82 -21.63 16.22
CA PHE A 195 -5.78 -20.53 15.27
C PHE A 195 -6.74 -19.41 15.64
N SER A 196 -7.94 -19.74 16.07
CA SER A 196 -8.95 -18.75 16.42
C SER A 196 -8.73 -18.08 17.79
N THR A 197 -8.08 -18.77 18.76
CA THR A 197 -7.97 -18.31 20.15
C THR A 197 -6.55 -18.00 20.62
N GLN A 198 -5.51 -18.51 19.97
CA GLN A 198 -4.11 -18.35 20.37
C GLN A 198 -3.27 -17.53 19.38
N VAL A 199 -3.85 -17.12 18.24
CA VAL A 199 -3.24 -16.14 17.33
C VAL A 199 -3.79 -14.76 17.67
N PHE A 200 -2.89 -13.82 17.99
CA PHE A 200 -3.23 -12.52 18.54
C PHE A 200 -2.78 -11.37 17.66
N LEU A 201 -3.55 -10.30 17.68
CA LEU A 201 -3.22 -8.97 17.18
C LEU A 201 -3.45 -7.93 18.29
N LEU A 202 -2.84 -6.76 18.14
CA LEU A 202 -3.12 -5.59 18.95
C LEU A 202 -3.83 -4.52 18.10
N PRO A 203 -5.18 -4.51 18.04
CA PRO A 203 -5.91 -3.41 17.46
C PRO A 203 -5.70 -2.12 18.27
N ILE A 204 -5.27 -1.07 17.60
CA ILE A 204 -5.19 0.29 18.12
C ILE A 204 -6.30 1.06 17.43
N ILE A 205 -7.40 1.29 18.16
CA ILE A 205 -8.62 1.88 17.61
C ILE A 205 -8.70 3.34 18.05
N LEU A 206 -8.80 4.24 17.08
CA LEU A 206 -9.03 5.64 17.31
C LEU A 206 -10.44 6.01 16.87
N SER A 207 -11.25 6.47 17.81
CA SER A 207 -12.64 6.81 17.55
C SER A 207 -12.90 8.31 17.80
N ASP A 208 -13.68 8.91 16.92
CA ASP A 208 -14.18 10.28 17.04
C ASP A 208 -15.62 10.34 16.49
N VAL A 209 -16.39 11.36 16.85
CA VAL A 209 -17.70 11.64 16.25
C VAL A 209 -17.57 12.05 14.78
N ASP A 210 -16.39 12.52 14.39
CA ASP A 210 -15.99 12.94 13.06
C ASP A 210 -14.96 11.94 12.52
N MET A 211 -15.30 11.22 11.44
CA MET A 211 -14.45 10.19 10.85
C MET A 211 -13.12 10.74 10.35
N ASP A 212 -13.10 11.97 9.81
CA ASP A 212 -11.87 12.58 9.30
C ASP A 212 -10.88 12.87 10.43
N LYS A 213 -11.39 13.24 11.60
CA LYS A 213 -10.54 13.41 12.80
C LYS A 213 -10.02 12.08 13.33
N ALA A 214 -10.86 11.06 13.34
CA ALA A 214 -10.45 9.72 13.74
C ALA A 214 -9.31 9.23 12.81
N ARG A 215 -9.47 9.38 11.50
CA ARG A 215 -8.49 9.01 10.47
C ARG A 215 -7.18 9.78 10.62
N ALA A 216 -7.24 11.11 10.74
CA ALA A 216 -6.04 11.94 10.90
C ALA A 216 -5.21 11.54 12.13
N ARG A 217 -5.88 11.23 13.23
CA ARG A 217 -5.23 10.77 14.46
C ARG A 217 -4.65 9.37 14.33
N ALA A 218 -5.38 8.47 13.64
CA ALA A 218 -4.90 7.12 13.38
C ALA A 218 -3.64 7.15 12.50
N LEU A 219 -3.59 8.00 11.48
CA LEU A 219 -2.41 8.23 10.67
C LEU A 219 -1.23 8.75 11.50
N THR A 220 -1.46 9.71 12.40
CA THR A 220 -0.41 10.23 13.31
C THR A 220 0.16 9.13 14.22
N ILE A 221 -0.70 8.29 14.79
CA ILE A 221 -0.27 7.15 15.61
C ILE A 221 0.50 6.14 14.78
N PHE A 222 -0.01 5.79 13.60
CA PHE A 222 0.64 4.90 12.66
C PHE A 222 2.05 5.39 12.30
N GLU A 223 2.21 6.67 11.94
CA GLU A 223 3.51 7.29 11.68
C GLU A 223 4.44 7.18 12.90
N THR A 224 3.92 7.41 14.10
CA THR A 224 4.69 7.35 15.34
C THR A 224 5.19 5.94 15.66
N ILE A 225 4.36 4.94 15.46
CA ILE A 225 4.71 3.53 15.71
C ILE A 225 5.71 3.04 14.67
N ASN A 226 5.53 3.38 13.40
CA ASN A 226 6.36 2.89 12.30
C ASN A 226 7.70 3.62 12.14
N ASN A 227 7.86 4.83 12.71
CA ASN A 227 9.17 5.48 12.78
C ASN A 227 10.26 4.66 13.50
N ARG A 228 9.88 3.49 14.06
CA ARG A 228 10.80 2.63 14.82
C ARG A 228 11.05 1.24 14.20
N GLY A 229 10.51 0.91 13.02
CA GLY A 229 10.76 -0.47 12.61
C GLY A 229 10.23 -1.07 11.33
N MET A 230 9.56 -0.41 10.41
CA MET A 230 9.24 -1.03 9.11
C MET A 230 9.16 0.00 7.98
N ASP A 231 9.73 -0.34 6.82
CA ASP A 231 9.79 0.50 5.61
C ASP A 231 8.40 0.69 4.96
N LEU A 232 7.63 1.64 5.48
CA LEU A 232 6.55 2.23 4.70
C LEU A 232 7.15 3.07 3.60
N GLN A 233 6.62 2.93 2.41
CA GLN A 233 6.93 3.86 1.34
C GLN A 233 6.40 5.25 1.75
N ASP A 234 7.21 6.26 1.56
CA ASP A 234 6.83 7.64 1.87
C ASP A 234 5.59 8.05 1.05
N ALA A 235 5.45 7.50 -0.17
CA ALA A 235 4.30 7.68 -1.05
C ALA A 235 2.96 7.29 -0.41
N ASP A 236 2.90 6.20 0.37
CA ASP A 236 1.66 5.77 1.03
C ASP A 236 1.18 6.80 2.06
N ILE A 237 2.13 7.39 2.81
CA ILE A 237 1.86 8.45 3.79
C ILE A 237 1.39 9.73 3.08
N PHE A 238 2.06 10.09 1.99
CA PHE A 238 1.72 11.29 1.23
C PHE A 238 0.37 11.15 0.54
N LYS A 239 0.06 9.98 -0.03
CA LYS A 239 -1.25 9.63 -0.59
C LYS A 239 -2.37 9.83 0.43
N ALA A 240 -2.19 9.24 1.62
CA ALA A 240 -3.19 9.36 2.70
C ALA A 240 -3.43 10.82 3.10
N ARG A 241 -2.36 11.62 3.21
CA ARG A 241 -2.46 13.04 3.56
C ARG A 241 -3.11 13.89 2.46
N LEU A 242 -2.79 13.63 1.21
CA LEU A 242 -3.43 14.29 0.06
C LEU A 242 -4.91 13.92 -0.05
N TYR A 243 -5.25 12.66 0.22
CA TYR A 243 -6.64 12.23 0.29
C TYR A 243 -7.41 12.97 1.39
N GLU A 244 -6.83 13.10 2.59
CA GLU A 244 -7.42 13.88 3.68
C GLU A 244 -7.63 15.36 3.27
N MET A 245 -6.66 15.96 2.57
CA MET A 245 -6.78 17.33 2.07
C MET A 245 -7.89 17.45 1.01
N SER A 246 -8.04 16.45 0.14
CA SER A 246 -9.09 16.42 -0.89
C SER A 246 -10.51 16.29 -0.30
N LEU A 247 -10.66 15.53 0.80
CA LEU A 247 -11.92 15.42 1.54
C LEU A 247 -12.40 16.79 2.06
N ARG A 248 -11.49 17.62 2.55
CA ARG A 248 -11.82 18.96 3.10
C ARG A 248 -12.37 19.91 2.04
N VAL A 249 -12.09 19.66 0.78
CA VAL A 249 -12.56 20.47 -0.37
C VAL A 249 -13.61 19.72 -1.21
N ASN A 250 -14.11 18.58 -0.76
CA ASN A 250 -15.06 17.70 -1.45
C ASN A 250 -14.56 17.19 -2.82
N GLU A 251 -13.27 16.92 -2.96
CA GLU A 251 -12.64 16.46 -4.21
C GLU A 251 -12.06 15.03 -4.08
N ALA A 252 -12.49 14.23 -3.11
CA ALA A 252 -11.97 12.90 -2.88
C ALA A 252 -12.02 11.99 -4.13
N THR A 253 -13.12 12.00 -4.87
CA THR A 253 -13.25 11.21 -6.11
C THR A 253 -12.26 11.68 -7.18
N SER A 254 -12.16 12.99 -7.39
CA SER A 254 -11.20 13.58 -8.35
C SER A 254 -9.74 13.29 -7.94
N PHE A 255 -9.45 13.27 -6.63
CA PHE A 255 -8.11 12.89 -6.16
C PHE A 255 -7.75 11.47 -6.58
N ILE A 256 -8.67 10.53 -6.39
CA ILE A 256 -8.42 9.11 -6.70
C ILE A 256 -8.11 8.94 -8.18
N GLU A 257 -8.90 9.56 -9.07
CA GLU A 257 -8.67 9.52 -10.51
C GLU A 257 -7.30 10.11 -10.88
N LYS A 258 -6.99 11.30 -10.39
CA LYS A 258 -5.70 11.96 -10.63
C LYS A 258 -4.51 11.18 -10.04
N TRP A 259 -4.70 10.56 -8.87
CA TRP A 259 -3.64 9.74 -8.29
C TRP A 259 -3.37 8.48 -9.11
N GLN A 260 -4.41 7.85 -9.65
CA GLN A 260 -4.27 6.72 -10.56
C GLN A 260 -3.55 7.11 -11.85
N GLU A 261 -3.85 8.28 -12.41
CA GLU A 261 -3.11 8.84 -13.55
C GLU A 261 -1.62 9.01 -13.19
N ILE A 262 -1.32 9.63 -12.05
CA ILE A 262 0.07 9.82 -11.57
C ILE A 262 0.80 8.49 -11.42
N THR A 263 0.18 7.48 -10.81
CA THR A 263 0.81 6.16 -10.63
C THR A 263 1.07 5.47 -11.96
N THR A 264 0.11 5.51 -12.87
CA THR A 264 0.26 4.96 -14.22
C THR A 264 1.39 5.66 -14.99
N GLU A 265 1.46 6.98 -14.93
CA GLU A 265 2.52 7.74 -15.57
C GLU A 265 3.91 7.49 -14.95
N CYS A 266 3.98 7.29 -13.63
CA CYS A 266 5.20 6.87 -12.96
C CYS A 266 5.68 5.50 -13.47
N ASP A 267 4.77 4.54 -13.60
CA ASP A 267 5.09 3.21 -14.13
C ASP A 267 5.58 3.28 -15.59
N ASP A 268 4.94 4.07 -16.44
CA ASP A 268 5.35 4.30 -17.83
C ASP A 268 6.75 4.93 -17.92
N LEU A 269 7.12 5.77 -16.97
CA LEU A 269 8.44 6.39 -16.86
C LEU A 269 9.46 5.51 -16.12
N ASN A 270 9.05 4.34 -15.63
CA ASN A 270 9.87 3.43 -14.81
C ASN A 270 10.49 4.13 -13.59
N ILE A 271 9.67 4.93 -12.90
CA ILE A 271 9.98 5.55 -11.61
C ILE A 271 8.91 5.15 -10.60
N ASN A 272 9.24 5.20 -9.30
CA ASN A 272 8.23 5.06 -8.26
C ASN A 272 7.72 6.45 -7.80
N VAL A 273 6.61 6.46 -7.07
CA VAL A 273 6.00 7.71 -6.57
C VAL A 273 6.91 8.41 -5.56
N ASP A 274 7.73 7.68 -4.79
CA ASP A 274 8.73 8.28 -3.91
C ASP A 274 9.77 9.08 -4.70
N ASP A 275 10.18 8.60 -5.89
CA ASP A 275 11.08 9.35 -6.76
C ASP A 275 10.43 10.63 -7.28
N LEU A 276 9.12 10.58 -7.62
CA LEU A 276 8.37 11.77 -8.01
C LEU A 276 8.36 12.82 -6.88
N PHE A 277 8.14 12.43 -5.64
CA PHE A 277 8.22 13.33 -4.49
C PHE A 277 9.64 13.82 -4.22
N ARG A 278 10.68 13.04 -4.54
CA ARG A 278 12.07 13.51 -4.49
C ARG A 278 12.32 14.63 -5.50
N TYR A 279 11.82 14.51 -6.73
CA TYR A 279 11.87 15.61 -7.70
C TYR A 279 11.13 16.84 -7.18
N TYR A 280 9.93 16.65 -6.63
CA TYR A 280 9.17 17.76 -6.05
C TYR A 280 9.95 18.44 -4.90
N TYR A 281 10.54 17.67 -4.02
CA TYR A 281 11.42 18.21 -2.96
C TYR A 281 12.54 19.06 -3.53
N GLN A 282 13.25 18.60 -4.54
CA GLN A 282 14.35 19.37 -5.16
C GLN A 282 13.84 20.65 -5.83
N ILE A 283 12.66 20.62 -6.45
CA ILE A 283 12.03 21.81 -7.04
C ILE A 283 11.68 22.83 -5.97
N ILE A 284 11.13 22.40 -4.83
CA ILE A 284 10.86 23.29 -3.69
C ILE A 284 12.18 23.89 -3.16
N ARG A 285 13.23 23.07 -3.00
CA ARG A 285 14.56 23.57 -2.58
C ARG A 285 15.08 24.64 -3.55
N GLY A 286 14.94 24.41 -4.84
CA GLY A 286 15.35 25.39 -5.88
C GLY A 286 14.53 26.69 -5.81
N ARG A 287 13.20 26.57 -5.69
CA ARG A 287 12.26 27.70 -5.58
C ARG A 287 12.54 28.55 -4.35
N GLU A 288 12.68 27.91 -3.21
CA GLU A 288 12.86 28.57 -1.90
C GLU A 288 14.34 28.87 -1.58
N ARG A 289 15.27 28.56 -2.49
CA ARG A 289 16.72 28.73 -2.33
C ARG A 289 17.26 28.09 -1.05
N ILE A 290 16.81 26.88 -0.72
CA ILE A 290 17.23 26.15 0.47
C ILE A 290 18.63 25.57 0.24
N ILE A 291 19.63 26.10 0.92
CA ILE A 291 21.04 25.69 0.81
C ILE A 291 21.52 24.79 1.97
N THR A 292 20.65 24.52 2.93
CA THR A 292 20.96 23.61 4.06
C THR A 292 21.09 22.17 3.58
N ALA A 293 21.69 21.32 4.41
CA ALA A 293 21.74 19.88 4.14
C ALA A 293 20.35 19.31 3.84
N GLU A 294 20.31 18.29 3.01
CA GLU A 294 19.07 17.61 2.70
C GLU A 294 18.52 16.89 3.92
N LYS A 295 17.21 16.97 4.10
CA LYS A 295 16.44 16.19 5.06
C LYS A 295 15.95 14.90 4.40
N GLY A 296 15.59 13.92 5.20
CA GLY A 296 14.83 12.77 4.71
C GLY A 296 13.51 13.25 4.08
N LEU A 297 13.04 12.55 3.05
CA LEU A 297 11.84 12.93 2.29
C LEU A 297 10.64 13.10 3.23
N ARG A 298 10.40 12.11 4.09
CA ARG A 298 9.33 12.14 5.10
C ARG A 298 9.47 13.32 6.05
N ASP A 299 10.66 13.55 6.61
CA ASP A 299 10.90 14.63 7.56
C ASP A 299 10.64 16.00 6.92
N PHE A 300 11.04 16.19 5.65
CA PHE A 300 10.75 17.44 4.94
C PHE A 300 9.26 17.65 4.77
N PHE A 301 8.55 16.67 4.18
CA PHE A 301 7.13 16.86 3.89
C PHE A 301 6.25 16.94 5.14
N GLN A 302 6.65 16.31 6.24
CA GLN A 302 5.89 16.33 7.49
C GLN A 302 6.22 17.49 8.43
N ASN A 303 7.48 17.95 8.45
CA ASN A 303 7.94 18.82 9.53
C ASN A 303 8.56 20.15 9.05
N ASP A 304 8.88 20.28 7.75
CA ASP A 304 9.55 21.50 7.28
C ASP A 304 8.54 22.61 7.00
N LYS A 305 8.89 23.84 7.38
CA LYS A 305 8.08 25.04 7.14
C LYS A 305 7.80 25.32 5.65
N PHE A 306 8.64 24.81 4.76
CA PHE A 306 8.48 24.93 3.31
C PHE A 306 7.69 23.77 2.71
N SER A 307 7.25 22.82 3.52
CA SER A 307 6.43 21.71 3.04
C SER A 307 5.12 22.23 2.45
N PRO A 308 4.75 21.79 1.25
CA PRO A 308 3.49 22.18 0.62
C PRO A 308 2.27 21.61 1.38
N PHE A 309 2.43 20.60 2.22
CA PHE A 309 1.36 20.11 3.08
C PHE A 309 0.91 21.10 4.15
N PHE A 310 1.74 22.10 4.50
CA PHE A 310 1.38 23.14 5.45
C PHE A 310 1.07 24.48 4.76
N THR A 311 1.72 24.76 3.65
CA THR A 311 1.68 26.09 2.99
C THR A 311 0.88 26.09 1.70
N GLY A 312 0.74 24.93 1.04
CA GLY A 312 0.01 24.76 -0.19
C GLY A 312 -1.45 24.34 0.02
N ASN A 313 -2.23 24.42 -1.03
CA ASN A 313 -3.49 23.73 -1.10
C ASN A 313 -3.33 22.41 -1.88
N TYR A 314 -4.31 21.56 -1.78
CA TYR A 314 -4.33 20.25 -2.44
C TYR A 314 -4.11 20.36 -3.96
N GLN A 315 -4.83 21.27 -4.63
CA GLN A 315 -4.75 21.48 -6.09
C GLN A 315 -3.33 21.81 -6.54
N ASN A 316 -2.69 22.77 -5.86
CA ASN A 316 -1.33 23.19 -6.21
C ASN A 316 -0.31 22.06 -6.08
N ILE A 317 -0.52 21.14 -5.15
CA ILE A 317 0.36 19.99 -4.97
C ILE A 317 0.16 19.04 -6.15
N MET A 318 -1.09 18.68 -6.48
CA MET A 318 -1.42 17.77 -7.58
C MET A 318 -0.94 18.33 -8.92
N ASP A 319 -1.15 19.63 -9.19
CA ASP A 319 -0.68 20.31 -10.39
C ASP A 319 0.85 20.28 -10.49
N SER A 320 1.55 20.48 -9.37
CA SER A 320 3.02 20.38 -9.34
C SER A 320 3.51 18.98 -9.65
N LEU A 321 2.88 17.94 -9.10
CA LEU A 321 3.23 16.55 -9.39
C LEU A 321 3.04 16.20 -10.87
N HIS A 322 1.91 16.62 -11.45
CA HIS A 322 1.65 16.43 -12.87
C HIS A 322 2.65 17.21 -13.75
N GLU A 323 2.97 18.45 -13.42
CA GLU A 323 3.97 19.24 -14.15
C GLU A 323 5.36 18.60 -14.10
N ILE A 324 5.73 17.97 -13.01
CA ILE A 324 6.98 17.21 -12.89
C ILE A 324 6.99 16.02 -13.84
N LEU A 325 5.89 15.27 -13.92
CA LEU A 325 5.75 14.15 -14.85
C LEU A 325 5.90 14.60 -16.30
N GLU A 326 5.30 15.72 -16.67
CA GLU A 326 5.47 16.31 -18.01
C GLU A 326 6.94 16.67 -18.31
N VAL A 327 7.67 17.22 -17.32
CA VAL A 327 9.11 17.49 -17.47
C VAL A 327 9.91 16.21 -17.63
N LEU A 328 9.58 15.15 -16.90
CA LEU A 328 10.25 13.84 -17.01
C LEU A 328 9.99 13.20 -18.38
N LYS A 329 8.75 13.26 -18.89
CA LYS A 329 8.40 12.82 -20.25
C LYS A 329 9.18 13.61 -21.32
N LEU A 330 9.29 14.93 -21.15
CA LEU A 330 10.08 15.78 -22.03
C LEU A 330 11.54 15.32 -22.09
N VAL A 331 12.16 15.07 -20.93
CA VAL A 331 13.55 14.57 -20.86
C VAL A 331 13.69 13.21 -21.53
N LEU A 332 12.76 12.30 -21.30
CA LEU A 332 12.78 10.97 -21.95
C LEU A 332 12.69 11.09 -23.46
N ASN A 333 11.78 11.93 -23.95
CA ASN A 333 11.63 12.21 -25.39
C ASN A 333 12.92 12.81 -25.98
N LEU A 334 13.50 13.83 -25.33
CA LEU A 334 14.74 14.46 -25.78
C LEU A 334 15.92 13.48 -25.84
N ARG A 335 16.00 12.53 -24.90
CA ARG A 335 17.06 11.48 -24.89
C ARG A 335 16.95 10.52 -26.06
N ASN A 336 15.77 10.29 -26.58
CA ASN A 336 15.49 9.33 -27.64
C ASN A 336 15.53 9.96 -29.05
N THR A 337 16.06 11.19 -29.19
CA THR A 337 16.23 11.87 -30.45
C THR A 337 17.68 11.84 -30.92
N ASP A 338 17.90 12.11 -32.21
CA ASP A 338 19.25 12.22 -32.79
C ASP A 338 19.85 13.64 -32.73
N VAL A 339 19.23 14.53 -31.97
CA VAL A 339 19.66 15.92 -31.83
C VAL A 339 20.80 16.12 -30.83
N GLU A 340 21.47 17.25 -30.88
CA GLU A 340 22.68 17.53 -30.05
C GLU A 340 22.38 17.37 -28.55
N ILE A 341 21.21 17.79 -28.10
CA ILE A 341 20.84 17.70 -26.68
C ILE A 341 20.84 16.27 -26.16
N ALA A 342 20.43 15.29 -26.98
CA ALA A 342 20.43 13.87 -26.58
C ALA A 342 21.81 13.38 -26.17
N LYS A 343 22.84 13.79 -26.89
CA LYS A 343 24.24 13.43 -26.57
C LYS A 343 24.67 14.00 -25.23
N TRP A 344 24.31 15.24 -24.95
CA TRP A 344 24.63 15.87 -23.65
C TRP A 344 23.82 15.26 -22.50
N LEU A 345 22.60 14.87 -22.74
CA LEU A 345 21.77 14.12 -21.77
C LEU A 345 22.38 12.74 -21.48
N GLN A 346 22.88 12.03 -22.49
CA GLN A 346 23.57 10.75 -22.26
C GLN A 346 24.78 10.93 -21.33
N VAL A 347 25.58 12.00 -21.54
CA VAL A 347 26.69 12.31 -20.63
C VAL A 347 26.21 12.63 -19.21
N LEU A 348 25.14 13.42 -19.09
CA LEU A 348 24.57 13.78 -17.78
C LEU A 348 24.07 12.54 -17.01
N TYR A 349 23.41 11.61 -17.71
CA TYR A 349 22.82 10.40 -17.12
C TYR A 349 23.82 9.24 -16.99
N ALA A 350 25.02 9.36 -17.56
CA ALA A 350 26.11 8.42 -17.31
C ALA A 350 26.74 8.55 -15.90
N TYR A 351 26.40 9.62 -15.18
CA TYR A 351 26.81 9.77 -13.79
C TYR A 351 26.09 8.79 -12.88
N THR A 352 26.82 8.18 -11.98
CA THR A 352 26.25 7.31 -10.93
C THR A 352 25.51 8.09 -9.84
N ASN A 353 25.80 9.38 -9.72
CA ASN A 353 25.13 10.27 -8.76
C ASN A 353 23.94 10.97 -9.43
N GLN A 354 22.79 10.97 -8.80
CA GLN A 354 21.56 11.56 -9.33
C GLN A 354 21.48 13.10 -9.22
N TYR A 355 22.34 13.74 -8.44
CA TYR A 355 22.28 15.20 -8.24
C TYR A 355 22.38 16.03 -9.54
N PRO A 356 23.23 15.69 -10.52
CA PRO A 356 23.24 16.37 -11.81
C PRO A 356 21.90 16.30 -12.54
N GLN A 357 21.23 15.15 -12.43
CA GLN A 357 19.91 14.93 -13.05
C GLN A 357 18.83 15.77 -12.35
N TYR A 358 18.83 15.80 -11.02
CA TYR A 358 17.92 16.68 -10.26
C TYR A 358 18.11 18.15 -10.62
N ALA A 359 19.35 18.62 -10.73
CA ALA A 359 19.64 20.00 -11.11
C ALA A 359 19.08 20.35 -12.49
N PHE A 360 19.14 19.41 -13.45
CA PHE A 360 18.59 19.62 -14.78
C PHE A 360 17.05 19.60 -14.79
N ILE A 361 16.42 18.68 -14.06
CA ILE A 361 14.96 18.61 -13.91
C ILE A 361 14.43 19.88 -13.26
N VAL A 362 15.06 20.35 -12.17
CA VAL A 362 14.70 21.63 -11.51
C VAL A 362 14.82 22.80 -12.48
N TYR A 363 15.90 22.84 -13.27
CA TYR A 363 16.04 23.89 -14.29
C TYR A 363 14.94 23.83 -15.34
N LEU A 364 14.63 22.65 -15.88
CA LEU A 364 13.57 22.49 -16.89
C LEU A 364 12.20 22.84 -16.34
N PHE A 365 11.88 22.50 -15.11
CA PHE A 365 10.62 22.83 -14.47
C PHE A 365 10.32 24.33 -14.52
N PHE A 366 11.35 25.19 -14.36
CA PHE A 366 11.22 26.64 -14.43
C PHE A 366 11.50 27.24 -15.81
N ASN A 367 12.00 26.46 -16.77
CA ASN A 367 12.49 26.97 -18.06
C ASN A 367 12.12 26.03 -19.23
N LYS A 368 11.01 25.31 -19.15
CA LYS A 368 10.61 24.34 -20.19
C LYS A 368 10.46 24.96 -21.59
N ASP A 369 10.07 26.24 -21.66
CA ASP A 369 9.87 26.99 -22.91
C ASP A 369 11.15 27.64 -23.47
N ALA A 370 12.29 27.43 -22.81
CA ALA A 370 13.56 27.95 -23.31
C ALA A 370 14.01 27.21 -24.57
N ASP A 371 14.83 27.86 -25.40
CA ASP A 371 15.37 27.21 -26.59
C ASP A 371 16.36 26.10 -26.25
N GLU A 372 16.54 25.13 -27.14
CA GLU A 372 17.41 23.97 -26.97
C GLU A 372 18.86 24.36 -26.66
N LYS A 373 19.35 25.47 -27.21
CA LYS A 373 20.71 25.94 -26.96
C LYS A 373 20.92 26.29 -25.48
N LYS A 374 19.91 26.91 -24.85
CA LYS A 374 19.97 27.24 -23.42
C LYS A 374 19.96 25.97 -22.56
N HIS A 375 19.17 24.98 -22.93
CA HIS A 375 19.18 23.68 -22.25
C HIS A 375 20.56 23.03 -22.35
N ILE A 376 21.16 22.97 -23.54
CA ILE A 376 22.52 22.43 -23.75
C ILE A 376 23.58 23.21 -22.94
N GLU A 377 23.51 24.52 -22.95
CA GLU A 377 24.42 25.37 -22.16
C GLU A 377 24.32 25.08 -20.65
N PHE A 378 23.09 24.87 -20.17
CA PHE A 378 22.88 24.55 -18.75
C PHE A 378 23.41 23.16 -18.42
N ILE A 379 23.17 22.14 -19.25
CA ILE A 379 23.74 20.81 -19.07
C ILE A 379 25.28 20.88 -19.02
N LYS A 380 25.90 21.62 -19.97
CA LYS A 380 27.35 21.84 -19.99
C LYS A 380 27.88 22.47 -18.71
N LYS A 381 27.12 23.40 -18.10
CA LYS A 381 27.48 24.03 -16.80
C LYS A 381 27.44 22.99 -15.67
N ILE A 382 26.38 22.17 -15.61
CA ILE A 382 26.27 21.09 -14.60
C ILE A 382 27.47 20.14 -14.73
N ILE A 383 27.74 19.67 -15.93
CA ILE A 383 28.83 18.73 -16.19
C ILE A 383 30.18 19.33 -15.78
N ARG A 384 30.47 20.57 -16.15
CA ARG A 384 31.70 21.25 -15.75
C ARG A 384 31.83 21.38 -14.22
N TYR A 385 30.73 21.69 -13.54
CA TYR A 385 30.71 21.79 -12.08
C TYR A 385 30.98 20.44 -11.40
N CYS A 386 30.39 19.37 -11.91
CA CYS A 386 30.56 18.04 -11.37
C CYS A 386 31.96 17.46 -11.64
N TYR A 387 32.50 17.65 -12.85
CA TYR A 387 33.84 17.17 -13.22
C TYR A 387 34.97 18.05 -12.70
N GLY A 388 34.75 19.37 -12.61
CA GLY A 388 35.80 20.31 -12.14
C GLY A 388 36.12 20.19 -10.64
N LYS A 389 35.29 19.56 -9.84
CA LYS A 389 35.55 19.26 -8.42
C LYS A 389 36.24 17.92 -8.18
N GLY A 390 36.39 17.08 -9.16
CA GLY A 390 37.06 15.77 -9.06
C GLY A 390 38.56 15.82 -9.28
N SER A 391 39.15 17.02 -9.50
CA SER A 391 40.59 17.22 -9.79
C SER A 391 41.30 18.14 -8.78
N THR A 392 40.74 18.25 -7.56
CA THR A 392 41.45 18.93 -6.44
C THR A 392 41.55 18.03 -5.22
#